data_92a1d8b986adcdcb809af24aa981c035
#
_entry.id   92a1d8b986adcdcb809af24aa981c035
#
_cell.length_a   1.000
_cell.length_b   1.000
_cell.length_c   1.000
_cell.angle_alpha   90.00
_cell.angle_beta   90.00
_cell.angle_gamma   90.00
#
_symmetry.space_group_name_H-M   'P 1'
#
loop_
_entity.id
_entity.type
_entity.pdbx_description
1 polymer ?
#
loop_
_entity_poly.entity_id
_entity_poly.type
_entity_poly.pdbx_seq_one_letter_code
_entity_poly.pdbx_strand_id
1 'polypeptide(L)'
;MISVFNIANAPTVVTKGHYGTSLIVEISFSDDKLLDWLKNVKGPYPLLLLDAAWIERSPEHIKVIQERKLPTGLLGPEDSVEEPIDIALLQKDVSTYEKYLKTTPLWFATRNHQYSQDLQKSLFQKQINILSPSLIWQGEKTPELQKGDFLFLPLHQDTKVTFKELNTLLQQNKFMSIEENIFGYSVQSKKTP
;
A
#
# COMPACT_ATOMS: atom_id res chain seq x y z
N MET A 1 21.15 4.87 -12.86
CA MET A 1 20.34 3.75 -13.38
C MET A 1 19.44 3.30 -12.23
N ILE A 2 18.17 3.69 -12.23
CA ILE A 2 17.21 3.24 -11.23
C ILE A 2 16.95 1.78 -11.58
N SER A 3 17.38 0.87 -10.72
CA SER A 3 17.03 -0.54 -10.84
C SER A 3 15.53 -0.65 -10.63
N VAL A 4 14.82 -0.80 -11.69
CA VAL A 4 13.39 -0.95 -11.68
C VAL A 4 13.08 -2.40 -11.38
N PHE A 5 12.20 -2.61 -10.44
CA PHE A 5 12.06 -3.88 -9.77
C PHE A 5 10.70 -4.52 -10.10
N ASN A 6 10.68 -5.37 -11.11
CA ASN A 6 9.62 -6.37 -11.20
C ASN A 6 10.02 -7.58 -10.35
N ILE A 7 9.18 -7.96 -9.39
CA ILE A 7 9.37 -9.13 -8.53
C ILE A 7 9.40 -10.43 -9.35
N ALA A 8 8.75 -10.44 -10.49
CA ALA A 8 8.65 -11.59 -11.39
C ALA A 8 8.95 -11.21 -12.84
N ASN A 9 9.24 -12.21 -13.66
CA ASN A 9 9.49 -12.06 -15.11
C ASN A 9 8.20 -11.98 -15.94
N ALA A 10 7.03 -12.00 -15.30
CA ALA A 10 5.71 -11.95 -15.91
C ALA A 10 4.73 -11.21 -14.98
N PRO A 11 3.60 -10.71 -15.49
CA PRO A 11 2.56 -10.13 -14.65
C PRO A 11 2.16 -11.07 -13.53
N THR A 12 2.27 -10.61 -12.28
CA THR A 12 2.05 -11.44 -11.09
C THR A 12 1.39 -10.62 -9.99
N VAL A 13 0.47 -11.25 -9.27
CA VAL A 13 -0.11 -10.71 -8.03
C VAL A 13 0.56 -11.39 -6.85
N VAL A 14 1.18 -10.59 -5.99
CA VAL A 14 1.88 -11.10 -4.80
C VAL A 14 0.91 -11.16 -3.63
N THR A 15 0.66 -12.36 -3.12
CA THR A 15 -0.32 -12.62 -2.05
C THR A 15 0.30 -12.93 -0.70
N LYS A 16 1.59 -13.27 -0.67
CA LYS A 16 2.36 -13.62 0.54
C LYS A 16 3.84 -13.26 0.38
N GLY A 17 4.47 -12.95 1.50
CA GLY A 17 5.91 -12.97 1.65
C GLY A 17 6.42 -14.32 2.20
N HIS A 18 7.64 -14.32 2.75
CA HIS A 18 8.32 -15.53 3.21
C HIS A 18 8.97 -15.39 4.59
N TYR A 19 9.22 -14.17 5.07
CA TYR A 19 10.10 -13.94 6.21
C TYR A 19 9.40 -13.45 7.47
N GLY A 20 8.23 -12.83 7.36
CA GLY A 20 7.49 -12.33 8.52
C GLY A 20 6.07 -11.94 8.16
N THR A 21 5.56 -10.89 8.76
CA THR A 21 4.24 -10.32 8.48
C THR A 21 4.36 -8.85 8.15
N SER A 22 3.53 -8.37 7.24
CA SER A 22 3.49 -6.96 6.85
C SER A 22 2.08 -6.41 6.99
N LEU A 23 2.00 -5.16 7.47
CA LEU A 23 0.74 -4.42 7.55
C LEU A 23 0.66 -3.44 6.38
N ILE A 24 -0.45 -3.47 5.66
CA ILE A 24 -0.79 -2.57 4.57
C ILE A 24 -2.06 -1.81 4.97
N VAL A 25 -1.99 -0.49 4.95
CA VAL A 25 -3.12 0.39 5.27
C VAL A 25 -3.59 1.08 4.00
N GLU A 26 -4.85 0.84 3.62
CA GLU A 26 -5.46 1.48 2.45
C GLU A 26 -6.15 2.76 2.88
N ILE A 27 -5.77 3.90 2.28
CA ILE A 27 -6.25 5.22 2.66
C ILE A 27 -7.02 5.86 1.50
N SER A 28 -8.32 5.99 1.67
CA SER A 28 -9.22 6.70 0.74
C SER A 28 -10.09 7.76 1.41
N PHE A 29 -10.02 7.86 2.74
CA PHE A 29 -10.79 8.78 3.56
C PHE A 29 -9.91 9.34 4.69
N SER A 30 -10.20 10.55 5.13
CA SER A 30 -9.55 11.20 6.28
C SER A 30 -10.60 11.65 7.28
N ASP A 31 -10.32 11.34 8.54
CA ASP A 31 -10.87 12.07 9.68
C ASP A 31 -9.76 12.88 10.37
N ASP A 32 -10.12 13.67 11.35
CA ASP A 32 -9.16 14.52 12.09
C ASP A 32 -8.05 13.70 12.79
N LYS A 33 -8.29 12.42 13.06
CA LYS A 33 -7.35 11.54 13.76
C LYS A 33 -6.30 10.95 12.83
N LEU A 34 -6.56 10.85 11.51
CA LEU A 34 -5.61 10.27 10.57
C LEU A 34 -4.33 11.11 10.50
N LEU A 35 -4.45 12.43 10.44
CA LEU A 35 -3.28 13.32 10.39
C LEU A 35 -2.42 13.18 11.65
N ASP A 36 -3.07 13.11 12.81
CA ASP A 36 -2.38 12.92 14.09
C ASP A 36 -1.71 11.55 14.16
N TRP A 37 -2.38 10.50 13.70
CA TRP A 37 -1.79 9.17 13.63
C TRP A 37 -0.56 9.14 12.70
N LEU A 38 -0.64 9.73 11.51
CA LEU A 38 0.50 9.82 10.59
C LEU A 38 1.70 10.56 11.18
N LYS A 39 1.47 11.57 12.02
CA LYS A 39 2.52 12.30 12.74
C LYS A 39 3.21 11.46 13.82
N ASN A 40 2.51 10.52 14.42
CA ASN A 40 2.94 9.82 15.63
C ASN A 40 3.22 8.32 15.44
N VAL A 41 2.79 7.69 14.34
CA VAL A 41 3.02 6.26 14.10
C VAL A 41 4.50 5.92 14.19
N LYS A 42 4.83 4.83 14.91
CA LYS A 42 6.21 4.38 15.14
C LYS A 42 6.58 3.28 14.16
N GLY A 43 7.87 3.22 13.84
CA GLY A 43 8.40 2.13 13.02
C GLY A 43 8.49 0.78 13.77
N PRO A 44 8.54 -0.35 13.03
CA PRO A 44 8.51 -0.40 11.55
C PRO A 44 7.17 0.07 10.97
N TYR A 45 7.26 0.91 9.94
CA TYR A 45 6.07 1.56 9.38
C TYR A 45 5.25 0.61 8.48
N PRO A 46 3.90 0.64 8.55
CA PRO A 46 3.06 -0.03 7.56
C PRO A 46 3.24 0.60 6.17
N LEU A 47 2.99 -0.18 5.12
CA LEU A 47 2.84 0.37 3.78
C LEU A 47 1.50 1.10 3.68
N LEU A 48 1.51 2.35 3.23
CA LEU A 48 0.32 3.15 3.01
C LEU A 48 -0.04 3.14 1.53
N LEU A 49 -1.15 2.48 1.17
CA LEU A 49 -1.70 2.56 -0.18
C LEU A 49 -2.67 3.74 -0.25
N LEU A 50 -2.34 4.72 -1.09
CA LEU A 50 -3.01 6.01 -1.15
C LEU A 50 -3.88 6.12 -2.40
N ASP A 51 -5.15 6.46 -2.22
CA ASP A 51 -6.08 6.78 -3.30
C ASP A 51 -5.71 8.11 -3.99
N ALA A 52 -5.72 8.16 -5.32
CA ALA A 52 -5.29 9.33 -6.08
C ALA A 52 -6.13 10.59 -5.77
N ALA A 53 -7.45 10.45 -5.68
CA ALA A 53 -8.32 11.57 -5.33
C ALA A 53 -8.11 12.02 -3.87
N TRP A 54 -7.78 11.09 -2.98
CA TRP A 54 -7.40 11.42 -1.59
C TRP A 54 -6.09 12.20 -1.55
N ILE A 55 -5.09 11.81 -2.34
CA ILE A 55 -3.80 12.52 -2.46
C ILE A 55 -4.03 14.00 -2.83
N GLU A 56 -4.85 14.26 -3.84
CA GLU A 56 -5.12 15.64 -4.33
C GLU A 56 -5.75 16.53 -3.27
N ARG A 57 -6.66 15.98 -2.45
CA ARG A 57 -7.39 16.76 -1.43
C ARG A 57 -6.75 16.79 -0.04
N SER A 58 -5.58 16.12 0.13
CA SER A 58 -4.97 15.95 1.45
C SER A 58 -3.51 16.44 1.53
N PRO A 59 -3.21 17.69 1.13
CA PRO A 59 -1.82 18.17 1.01
C PRO A 59 -1.06 18.15 2.34
N GLU A 60 -1.72 18.39 3.48
CA GLU A 60 -1.08 18.34 4.79
C GLU A 60 -0.66 16.92 5.17
N HIS A 61 -1.50 15.93 4.87
CA HIS A 61 -1.18 14.52 5.10
C HIS A 61 0.01 14.08 4.23
N ILE A 62 0.01 14.47 2.95
CA ILE A 62 1.10 14.17 2.01
C ILE A 62 2.41 14.77 2.49
N LYS A 63 2.38 16.01 2.99
CA LYS A 63 3.56 16.66 3.57
C LYS A 63 4.13 15.84 4.74
N VAL A 64 3.30 15.40 5.68
CA VAL A 64 3.72 14.57 6.81
C VAL A 64 4.29 13.23 6.34
N ILE A 65 3.65 12.57 5.38
CA ILE A 65 4.11 11.31 4.80
C ILE A 65 5.52 11.47 4.20
N GLN A 66 5.75 12.54 3.44
CA GLN A 66 7.04 12.83 2.82
C GLN A 66 8.12 13.19 3.86
N GLU A 67 7.83 14.08 4.79
CA GLU A 67 8.76 14.53 5.84
C GLU A 67 9.21 13.35 6.70
N ARG A 68 8.30 12.45 7.03
CA ARG A 68 8.58 11.25 7.83
C ARG A 68 9.06 10.05 7.01
N LYS A 69 9.07 10.16 5.69
CA LYS A 69 9.46 9.07 4.76
C LYS A 69 8.66 7.78 5.00
N LEU A 70 7.36 7.92 5.23
CA LEU A 70 6.49 6.77 5.38
C LEU A 70 6.39 6.03 4.04
N PRO A 71 6.46 4.69 4.01
CA PRO A 71 6.39 3.93 2.76
C PRO A 71 5.00 4.02 2.15
N THR A 72 4.94 4.27 0.84
CA THR A 72 3.67 4.46 0.13
C THR A 72 3.59 3.65 -1.15
N GLY A 73 2.36 3.39 -1.59
CA GLY A 73 1.99 2.85 -2.87
C GLY A 73 0.66 3.45 -3.34
N LEU A 74 0.16 3.00 -4.46
CA LEU A 74 -1.08 3.49 -5.06
C LEU A 74 -2.25 2.55 -4.76
N LEU A 75 -3.36 3.10 -4.26
CA LEU A 75 -4.64 2.42 -4.16
C LEU A 75 -5.48 2.79 -5.39
N GLY A 76 -5.75 1.81 -6.24
CA GLY A 76 -6.60 1.97 -7.42
C GLY A 76 -8.09 1.77 -7.11
N PRO A 77 -8.96 2.11 -8.06
CA PRO A 77 -10.39 1.82 -7.97
C PRO A 77 -10.64 0.30 -7.98
N GLU A 78 -11.90 -0.09 -7.90
CA GLU A 78 -12.30 -1.48 -8.07
C GLU A 78 -12.04 -1.94 -9.50
N ASP A 79 -11.71 -3.21 -9.66
CA ASP A 79 -11.48 -3.88 -10.93
C ASP A 79 -12.26 -5.20 -10.97
N SER A 80 -12.71 -5.62 -12.14
CA SER A 80 -13.30 -6.94 -12.36
C SER A 80 -13.20 -7.35 -13.84
N VAL A 81 -13.58 -8.58 -14.14
CA VAL A 81 -13.65 -9.07 -15.53
C VAL A 81 -14.80 -8.41 -16.28
N GLU A 82 -15.92 -8.15 -15.59
CA GLU A 82 -17.12 -7.55 -16.15
C GLU A 82 -16.99 -6.01 -16.30
N GLU A 83 -16.33 -5.38 -15.33
CA GLU A 83 -16.11 -3.94 -15.30
C GLU A 83 -14.61 -3.65 -15.04
N PRO A 84 -13.77 -3.82 -16.07
CA PRO A 84 -12.32 -3.60 -15.92
C PRO A 84 -12.01 -2.11 -15.78
N ILE A 85 -10.96 -1.81 -15.03
CA ILE A 85 -10.44 -0.45 -14.87
C ILE A 85 -10.10 0.13 -16.25
N ASP A 86 -10.57 1.35 -16.51
CA ASP A 86 -10.08 2.14 -17.62
C ASP A 86 -8.58 2.44 -17.48
N ILE A 87 -7.78 1.97 -18.42
CA ILE A 87 -6.32 2.16 -18.42
C ILE A 87 -5.94 3.66 -18.49
N ALA A 88 -6.75 4.50 -19.12
CA ALA A 88 -6.52 5.95 -19.11
C ALA A 88 -6.72 6.54 -17.70
N LEU A 89 -7.71 6.06 -16.95
CA LEU A 89 -7.91 6.44 -15.55
C LEU A 89 -6.73 5.96 -14.68
N LEU A 90 -6.30 4.73 -14.84
CA LEU A 90 -5.12 4.21 -14.13
C LEU A 90 -3.87 5.06 -14.42
N GLN A 91 -3.65 5.46 -15.67
CA GLN A 91 -2.53 6.34 -16.04
C GLN A 91 -2.62 7.71 -15.35
N LYS A 92 -3.83 8.27 -15.25
CA LYS A 92 -4.08 9.52 -14.53
C LYS A 92 -3.76 9.37 -13.04
N ASP A 93 -4.19 8.28 -12.42
CA ASP A 93 -3.94 8.02 -10.98
C ASP A 93 -2.45 7.85 -10.70
N VAL A 94 -1.71 7.14 -11.55
CA VAL A 94 -0.25 7.04 -11.47
C VAL A 94 0.41 8.41 -11.60
N SER A 95 -0.01 9.22 -12.56
CA SER A 95 0.51 10.58 -12.76
C SER A 95 0.23 11.50 -11.57
N THR A 96 -0.95 11.38 -10.97
CA THR A 96 -1.30 12.10 -9.73
C THR A 96 -0.37 11.68 -8.58
N TYR A 97 -0.19 10.39 -8.38
CA TYR A 97 0.73 9.89 -7.36
C TYR A 97 2.16 10.46 -7.58
N GLU A 98 2.70 10.34 -8.78
CA GLU A 98 4.05 10.85 -9.13
C GLU A 98 4.17 12.37 -8.92
N LYS A 99 3.14 13.13 -9.27
CA LYS A 99 3.11 14.59 -9.08
C LYS A 99 3.26 14.99 -7.62
N TYR A 100 2.56 14.30 -6.72
CA TYR A 100 2.51 14.68 -5.30
C TYR A 100 3.57 13.96 -4.45
N LEU A 101 3.85 12.69 -4.70
CA LEU A 101 4.82 11.91 -3.91
C LEU A 101 6.26 12.02 -4.47
N LYS A 102 6.44 12.58 -5.67
CA LYS A 102 7.74 12.77 -6.35
C LYS A 102 8.50 11.48 -6.63
N THR A 103 7.80 10.39 -6.74
CA THR A 103 8.33 9.06 -7.07
C THR A 103 7.27 8.22 -7.75
N THR A 104 7.67 7.24 -8.55
CA THR A 104 6.75 6.24 -9.12
C THR A 104 6.30 5.26 -8.03
N PRO A 105 5.01 4.88 -7.96
CA PRO A 105 4.56 3.85 -7.02
C PRO A 105 5.18 2.50 -7.38
N LEU A 106 5.77 1.81 -6.40
CA LEU A 106 6.28 0.45 -6.57
C LEU A 106 5.21 -0.60 -6.28
N TRP A 107 4.22 -0.25 -5.47
CA TRP A 107 3.18 -1.12 -4.95
C TRP A 107 1.81 -0.59 -5.31
N PHE A 108 0.91 -1.51 -5.67
CA PHE A 108 -0.46 -1.22 -6.07
C PHE A 108 -1.42 -2.28 -5.53
N ALA A 109 -2.61 -1.88 -5.14
CA ALA A 109 -3.76 -2.74 -4.96
C ALA A 109 -5.03 -2.03 -5.44
N THR A 110 -6.04 -2.79 -5.85
CA THR A 110 -7.40 -2.29 -6.05
C THR A 110 -8.20 -2.32 -4.76
N ARG A 111 -9.26 -1.54 -4.64
CA ARG A 111 -10.10 -1.51 -3.44
C ARG A 111 -10.82 -2.83 -3.16
N ASN A 112 -11.17 -3.57 -4.21
CA ASN A 112 -11.84 -4.87 -4.09
C ASN A 112 -10.88 -6.06 -4.19
N HIS A 113 -9.55 -5.79 -4.32
CA HIS A 113 -8.50 -6.80 -4.43
C HIS A 113 -8.71 -7.82 -5.56
N GLN A 114 -9.37 -7.38 -6.64
CA GLN A 114 -9.51 -8.12 -7.89
C GLN A 114 -8.64 -7.48 -8.98
N TYR A 115 -8.11 -8.30 -9.87
CA TYR A 115 -7.11 -7.85 -10.86
C TYR A 115 -7.36 -8.55 -12.20
N SER A 116 -7.95 -7.84 -13.15
CA SER A 116 -8.09 -8.31 -14.52
C SER A 116 -6.73 -8.53 -15.18
N GLN A 117 -6.68 -9.36 -16.22
CA GLN A 117 -5.42 -9.63 -16.93
C GLN A 117 -4.86 -8.35 -17.59
N ASP A 118 -5.72 -7.48 -18.10
CA ASP A 118 -5.27 -6.23 -18.74
C ASP A 118 -4.69 -5.24 -17.73
N LEU A 119 -5.27 -5.15 -16.54
CA LEU A 119 -4.71 -4.40 -15.43
C LEU A 119 -3.34 -4.95 -15.04
N GLN A 120 -3.21 -6.26 -14.85
CA GLN A 120 -1.94 -6.91 -14.50
C GLN A 120 -0.84 -6.64 -15.54
N LYS A 121 -1.16 -6.76 -16.84
CA LYS A 121 -0.22 -6.45 -17.92
C LYS A 121 0.19 -4.98 -17.94
N SER A 122 -0.77 -4.06 -17.77
CA SER A 122 -0.51 -2.62 -17.76
C SER A 122 0.42 -2.21 -16.61
N LEU A 123 0.17 -2.72 -15.41
CA LEU A 123 1.00 -2.45 -14.24
C LEU A 123 2.40 -3.07 -14.37
N PHE A 124 2.49 -4.28 -14.92
CA PHE A 124 3.77 -4.92 -15.19
C PHE A 124 4.64 -4.09 -16.16
N GLN A 125 4.05 -3.57 -17.23
CA GLN A 125 4.75 -2.69 -18.18
C GLN A 125 5.26 -1.38 -17.53
N LYS A 126 4.52 -0.89 -16.53
CA LYS A 126 4.89 0.29 -15.73
C LYS A 126 5.83 -0.03 -14.58
N GLN A 127 6.15 -1.30 -14.38
CA GLN A 127 7.01 -1.81 -13.31
C GLN A 127 6.44 -1.51 -11.90
N ILE A 128 5.12 -1.56 -11.82
CA ILE A 128 4.36 -1.43 -10.57
C ILE A 128 3.91 -2.84 -10.17
N ASN A 129 4.24 -3.23 -8.94
CA ASN A 129 3.95 -4.57 -8.42
C ASN A 129 2.60 -4.59 -7.72
N ILE A 130 1.82 -5.65 -7.94
CA ILE A 130 0.50 -5.82 -7.37
C ILE A 130 0.59 -6.62 -6.08
N LEU A 131 0.00 -6.09 -5.02
CA LEU A 131 -0.20 -6.78 -3.75
C LEU A 131 -1.66 -7.19 -3.60
N SER A 132 -1.88 -8.36 -3.03
CA SER A 132 -3.21 -8.82 -2.62
C SER A 132 -3.16 -9.29 -1.16
N PRO A 133 -4.23 -9.10 -0.38
CA PRO A 133 -4.22 -9.53 1.02
C PRO A 133 -4.16 -11.05 1.18
N SER A 134 -3.40 -11.54 2.16
CA SER A 134 -3.65 -12.85 2.77
C SER A 134 -4.81 -12.77 3.75
N LEU A 135 -4.91 -11.64 4.46
CA LEU A 135 -5.93 -11.35 5.47
C LEU A 135 -6.39 -9.90 5.35
N ILE A 136 -7.67 -9.67 5.62
CA ILE A 136 -8.26 -8.32 5.71
C ILE A 136 -8.82 -8.15 7.12
N TRP A 137 -8.42 -7.04 7.78
CA TRP A 137 -8.94 -6.69 9.10
C TRP A 137 -9.97 -5.57 9.01
N GLN A 138 -11.19 -5.85 9.42
CA GLN A 138 -12.33 -4.92 9.34
C GLN A 138 -12.87 -4.48 10.71
N GLY A 139 -12.14 -4.76 11.81
CA GLY A 139 -12.47 -4.26 13.14
C GLY A 139 -13.26 -5.23 14.03
N GLU A 140 -13.36 -6.49 13.63
CA GLU A 140 -13.81 -7.56 14.49
C GLU A 140 -12.65 -8.10 15.34
N LYS A 141 -12.56 -9.38 15.54
CA LYS A 141 -11.42 -9.98 16.25
C LYS A 141 -10.12 -9.73 15.48
N THR A 142 -9.05 -9.38 16.18
CA THR A 142 -7.71 -9.30 15.58
C THR A 142 -7.35 -10.65 14.97
N PRO A 143 -6.97 -10.70 13.68
CA PRO A 143 -6.66 -11.96 13.02
C PRO A 143 -5.39 -12.60 13.57
N GLU A 144 -5.34 -13.93 13.56
CA GLU A 144 -4.12 -14.68 13.83
C GLU A 144 -3.19 -14.60 12.60
N LEU A 145 -2.01 -14.02 12.81
CA LEU A 145 -1.04 -13.81 11.74
C LEU A 145 -0.08 -14.98 11.64
N GLN A 146 0.20 -15.40 10.41
CA GLN A 146 1.21 -16.41 10.07
C GLN A 146 2.37 -15.79 9.33
N LYS A 147 3.51 -16.46 9.36
CA LYS A 147 4.69 -16.05 8.60
C LYS A 147 4.37 -15.93 7.09
N GLY A 148 4.72 -14.81 6.50
CA GLY A 148 4.43 -14.48 5.12
C GLY A 148 3.19 -13.62 4.92
N ASP A 149 2.32 -13.47 5.92
CA ASP A 149 1.04 -12.79 5.73
C ASP A 149 1.18 -11.30 5.39
N PHE A 150 0.32 -10.86 4.49
CA PHE A 150 0.01 -9.47 4.21
C PHE A 150 -1.36 -9.16 4.82
N LEU A 151 -1.35 -8.44 5.94
CA LEU A 151 -2.57 -7.97 6.59
C LEU A 151 -2.96 -6.61 5.99
N PHE A 152 -4.11 -6.56 5.34
CA PHE A 152 -4.67 -5.32 4.83
C PHE A 152 -5.69 -4.73 5.81
N LEU A 153 -5.57 -3.44 6.03
CA LEU A 153 -6.52 -2.64 6.80
C LEU A 153 -7.08 -1.53 5.91
N PRO A 154 -8.31 -1.68 5.39
CA PRO A 154 -8.97 -0.60 4.67
C PRO A 154 -9.42 0.52 5.64
N LEU A 155 -8.85 1.72 5.51
CA LEU A 155 -9.34 2.93 6.17
C LEU A 155 -10.22 3.71 5.20
N HIS A 156 -11.50 3.43 5.23
CA HIS A 156 -12.53 4.16 4.50
C HIS A 156 -13.59 4.69 5.50
N GLN A 157 -14.58 5.43 5.00
CA GLN A 157 -15.57 6.11 5.84
C GLN A 157 -16.29 5.18 6.84
N ASP A 158 -16.51 3.91 6.48
CA ASP A 158 -17.25 2.94 7.28
C ASP A 158 -16.36 1.99 8.10
N THR A 159 -15.05 2.27 8.20
CA THR A 159 -14.14 1.40 8.95
C THR A 159 -14.51 1.36 10.44
N LYS A 160 -14.48 0.16 11.01
CA LYS A 160 -14.73 -0.06 12.43
C LYS A 160 -13.45 -0.07 13.27
N VAL A 161 -12.29 -0.15 12.63
CA VAL A 161 -10.99 -0.14 13.33
C VAL A 161 -10.65 1.27 13.77
N THR A 162 -10.40 1.44 15.06
CA THR A 162 -9.92 2.71 15.63
C THR A 162 -8.40 2.80 15.55
N PHE A 163 -7.84 4.02 15.54
CA PHE A 163 -6.39 4.22 15.60
C PHE A 163 -5.77 3.69 16.90
N LYS A 164 -6.54 3.60 17.98
CA LYS A 164 -6.11 2.96 19.23
C LYS A 164 -5.88 1.45 19.03
N GLU A 165 -6.81 0.77 18.38
CA GLU A 165 -6.70 -0.66 18.06
C GLU A 165 -5.55 -0.90 17.07
N LEU A 166 -5.40 -0.04 16.06
CA LEU A 166 -4.29 -0.10 15.12
C LEU A 166 -2.94 0.06 15.82
N ASN A 167 -2.80 1.03 16.72
CA ASN A 167 -1.58 1.20 17.51
C ASN A 167 -1.31 -0.02 18.42
N THR A 168 -2.35 -0.58 19.01
CA THR A 168 -2.23 -1.81 19.82
C THR A 168 -1.73 -2.98 18.97
N LEU A 169 -2.28 -3.15 17.77
CA LEU A 169 -1.81 -4.17 16.81
C LEU A 169 -0.34 -3.99 16.46
N LEU A 170 0.09 -2.76 16.16
CA LEU A 170 1.48 -2.43 15.84
C LEU A 170 2.44 -2.70 17.01
N GLN A 171 1.99 -2.53 18.25
CA GLN A 171 2.80 -2.80 19.44
C GLN A 171 2.89 -4.29 19.75
N GLN A 172 1.85 -5.05 19.51
CA GLN A 172 1.78 -6.48 19.84
C GLN A 172 2.43 -7.39 18.79
N ASN A 173 2.66 -6.89 17.57
CA ASN A 173 3.20 -7.67 16.47
C ASN A 173 4.46 -7.03 15.91
N LYS A 174 5.43 -7.86 15.54
CA LYS A 174 6.64 -7.42 14.85
C LYS A 174 6.38 -7.45 13.34
N PHE A 175 5.75 -6.39 12.84
CA PHE A 175 5.63 -6.22 11.39
C PHE A 175 6.98 -5.86 10.78
N MET A 176 7.13 -6.20 9.50
CA MET A 176 8.27 -5.82 8.68
C MET A 176 7.78 -5.17 7.39
N SER A 177 8.67 -4.50 6.66
CA SER A 177 8.36 -3.94 5.36
C SER A 177 7.95 -5.04 4.37
N ILE A 178 7.25 -4.66 3.30
CA ILE A 178 6.91 -5.59 2.22
C ILE A 178 8.17 -6.22 1.63
N GLU A 179 9.21 -5.42 1.40
CA GLU A 179 10.49 -5.84 0.84
C GLU A 179 11.19 -6.86 1.76
N GLU A 180 11.24 -6.58 3.05
CA GLU A 180 11.81 -7.52 4.03
C GLU A 180 11.02 -8.82 4.10
N ASN A 181 9.69 -8.75 4.03
CA ASN A 181 8.84 -9.93 4.07
C ASN A 181 8.98 -10.80 2.80
N ILE A 182 9.18 -10.18 1.64
CA ILE A 182 9.34 -10.90 0.37
C ILE A 182 10.78 -11.41 0.20
N PHE A 183 11.79 -10.58 0.47
CA PHE A 183 13.19 -10.83 0.12
C PHE A 183 14.09 -11.17 1.31
N GLY A 184 13.66 -10.93 2.55
CA GLY A 184 14.45 -11.14 3.77
C GLY A 184 15.46 -10.03 4.05
N TYR A 185 15.49 -8.95 3.28
CA TYR A 185 16.35 -7.79 3.50
C TYR A 185 15.67 -6.50 3.06
N SER A 186 16.02 -5.40 3.72
CA SER A 186 15.55 -4.08 3.31
C SER A 186 16.32 -3.61 2.08
N VAL A 187 15.59 -3.18 1.06
CA VAL A 187 16.18 -2.50 -0.09
C VAL A 187 16.52 -1.08 0.32
N GLN A 188 17.75 -0.85 0.75
CA GLN A 188 18.23 0.52 0.95
C GLN A 188 18.52 1.12 -0.43
N SER A 189 17.70 2.08 -0.85
CA SER A 189 18.07 2.93 -1.98
C SER A 189 19.28 3.77 -1.56
N LYS A 190 20.48 3.43 -2.04
CA LYS A 190 21.61 4.35 -1.94
C LYS A 190 21.25 5.60 -2.73
N LYS A 191 21.14 6.74 -2.05
CA LYS A 191 21.28 8.02 -2.72
C LYS A 191 22.67 8.04 -3.32
N THR A 192 22.76 8.07 -4.62
CA THR A 192 24.01 8.45 -5.31
C THR A 192 24.29 9.91 -4.99
N PRO A 193 25.51 10.27 -4.64
CA PRO A 193 25.90 11.65 -4.36
C PRO A 193 25.66 12.58 -5.55
#